data_bf536445f315a3f0ff3c6c3f3030c383
#
_entry.id   bf536445f315a3f0ff3c6c3f3030c383
#
_cell.length_a   1.000
_cell.length_b   1.000
_cell.length_c   1.000
_cell.angle_alpha   90.00
_cell.angle_beta   90.00
_cell.angle_gamma   90.00
#
_symmetry.space_group_name_H-M   'P 1'
#
loop_
_entity.id
_entity.type
_entity.pdbx_description
1 polymer ?
#
loop_
_entity_poly.entity_id
_entity_poly.type
_entity_poly.pdbx_seq_one_letter_code
_entity_poly.pdbx_strand_id
1 'polypeptide(L)'
;VQDRIELSLLADYYGAFLTENQRELIKLSCDEDLSLSEIAEQKGISRQAVRDAITRGSKILTEMENKLGLAARDRKAASLINGIRCALESGEDDASESIASIKPLLKELSEILEGKDGV
;
A
#
# COMPACT_ATOMS: atom_id res chain seq x y z
N VAL A 1 12.60 -1.74 10.07
CA VAL A 1 12.80 -2.29 8.72
C VAL A 1 11.46 -2.69 8.14
N GLN A 2 11.13 -2.12 7.03
CA GLN A 2 9.86 -2.42 6.40
C GLN A 2 9.91 -3.71 5.61
N ASP A 3 8.79 -4.40 5.65
CA ASP A 3 8.54 -5.54 4.80
C ASP A 3 8.62 -5.10 3.34
N ARG A 4 9.19 -5.93 2.47
CA ARG A 4 9.34 -5.64 1.05
C ARG A 4 8.00 -5.45 0.35
N ILE A 5 6.99 -6.21 0.76
CA ILE A 5 5.65 -6.11 0.18
C ILE A 5 5.06 -4.74 0.52
N GLU A 6 5.18 -4.32 1.77
CA GLU A 6 4.70 -3.01 2.19
C GLU A 6 5.48 -1.89 1.51
N LEU A 7 6.79 -2.02 1.41
CA LEU A 7 7.63 -1.02 0.75
C LEU A 7 7.27 -0.88 -0.72
N SER A 8 7.04 -1.98 -1.40
CA SER A 8 6.61 -1.98 -2.80
C SER A 8 5.27 -1.28 -2.96
N LEU A 9 4.33 -1.56 -2.06
CA LEU A 9 3.02 -0.92 -2.07
C LEU A 9 3.13 0.59 -1.87
N LEU A 10 3.91 1.03 -0.91
CA LEU A 10 4.11 2.46 -0.66
C LEU A 10 4.80 3.14 -1.84
N ALA A 11 5.71 2.44 -2.51
CA ALA A 11 6.37 2.97 -3.70
C ALA A 11 5.37 3.16 -4.85
N ASP A 12 4.37 2.31 -4.95
CA ASP A 12 3.31 2.48 -5.95
C ASP A 12 2.50 3.75 -5.69
N TYR A 13 2.23 4.07 -4.42
CA TYR A 13 1.47 5.28 -4.06
C TYR A 13 2.30 6.55 -4.13
N TYR A 14 3.52 6.50 -3.63
CA TYR A 14 4.32 7.70 -3.38
C TYR A 14 5.65 7.75 -4.11
N GLY A 15 5.86 6.84 -5.06
CA GLY A 15 7.13 6.77 -5.79
C GLY A 15 7.50 8.07 -6.50
N ALA A 16 6.50 8.86 -6.89
CA ALA A 16 6.75 10.14 -7.55
C ALA A 16 7.51 11.13 -6.66
N PHE A 17 7.51 10.93 -5.34
CA PHE A 17 8.22 11.80 -4.41
C PHE A 17 9.68 11.37 -4.20
N LEU A 18 10.06 10.24 -4.77
CA LEU A 18 11.42 9.73 -4.69
C LEU A 18 12.26 10.25 -5.84
N THR A 19 13.57 10.31 -5.63
CA THR A 19 14.49 10.53 -6.75
C THR A 19 14.41 9.31 -7.66
N GLU A 20 14.79 9.46 -8.91
CA GLU A 20 14.82 8.36 -9.85
C GLU A 20 15.70 7.21 -9.34
N ASN A 21 16.86 7.55 -8.77
CA ASN A 21 17.78 6.56 -8.21
C ASN A 21 17.14 5.79 -7.05
N GLN A 22 16.51 6.48 -6.12
CA GLN A 22 15.83 5.85 -4.99
C GLN A 22 14.72 4.90 -5.46
N ARG A 23 13.92 5.36 -6.39
CA ARG A 23 12.81 4.57 -6.94
C ARG A 23 13.31 3.31 -7.61
N GLU A 24 14.34 3.43 -8.43
CA GLU A 24 14.90 2.30 -9.14
C GLU A 24 15.51 1.27 -8.20
N LEU A 25 16.27 1.70 -7.20
CA LEU A 25 16.89 0.78 -6.25
C LEU A 25 15.86 0.07 -5.38
N ILE A 26 14.82 0.76 -4.97
CA ILE A 26 13.72 0.14 -4.22
C ILE A 26 13.02 -0.89 -5.10
N LYS A 27 12.78 -0.58 -6.37
CA LYS A 27 12.15 -1.50 -7.30
C LYS A 27 12.98 -2.78 -7.48
N LEU A 28 14.28 -2.63 -7.65
CA LEU A 28 15.17 -3.79 -7.78
C LEU A 28 15.15 -4.67 -6.53
N SER A 29 15.11 -4.04 -5.36
CA SER A 29 15.08 -4.78 -4.11
C SER A 29 13.74 -5.48 -3.87
N CYS A 30 12.64 -4.82 -4.16
CA CYS A 30 11.31 -5.31 -3.84
C CYS A 30 10.70 -6.18 -4.92
N ASP A 31 10.75 -5.72 -6.15
CA ASP A 31 10.06 -6.40 -7.25
C ASP A 31 10.88 -7.52 -7.87
N GLU A 32 12.19 -7.33 -7.95
CA GLU A 32 13.08 -8.31 -8.54
C GLU A 32 13.83 -9.13 -7.49
N ASP A 33 13.56 -8.85 -6.22
CA ASP A 33 14.09 -9.61 -5.09
C ASP A 33 15.62 -9.75 -5.09
N LEU A 34 16.31 -8.70 -5.52
CA LEU A 34 17.76 -8.69 -5.55
C LEU A 34 18.34 -8.32 -4.18
N SER A 35 19.47 -8.92 -3.84
CA SER A 35 20.20 -8.56 -2.62
C SER A 35 20.93 -7.24 -2.82
N LEU A 36 21.37 -6.62 -1.72
CA LEU A 36 22.15 -5.38 -1.80
C LEU A 36 23.42 -5.58 -2.63
N SER A 37 24.06 -6.73 -2.48
CA SER A 37 25.28 -7.05 -3.26
C SER A 37 24.99 -7.17 -4.74
N GLU A 38 23.90 -7.81 -5.10
CA GLU A 38 23.50 -7.98 -6.49
C GLU A 38 23.15 -6.64 -7.13
N ILE A 39 22.44 -5.80 -6.40
CA ILE A 39 22.09 -4.46 -6.89
C ILE A 39 23.36 -3.61 -7.07
N ALA A 40 24.24 -3.65 -6.07
CA ALA A 40 25.49 -2.89 -6.12
C ALA A 40 26.33 -3.28 -7.32
N GLU A 41 26.43 -4.58 -7.59
CA GLU A 41 27.18 -5.08 -8.74
C GLU A 41 26.52 -4.63 -10.05
N GLN A 42 25.22 -4.76 -10.16
CA GLN A 42 24.47 -4.39 -11.35
C GLN A 42 24.59 -2.90 -11.67
N LYS A 43 24.58 -2.06 -10.64
CA LYS A 43 24.62 -0.61 -10.80
C LYS A 43 26.03 -0.02 -10.78
N GLY A 44 27.03 -0.81 -10.43
CA GLY A 44 28.40 -0.30 -10.34
C GLY A 44 28.62 0.68 -9.19
N ILE A 45 27.91 0.49 -8.08
CA ILE A 45 28.04 1.30 -6.87
C ILE A 45 28.29 0.41 -5.67
N SER A 46 28.59 1.01 -4.51
CA SER A 46 28.85 0.23 -3.30
C SER A 46 27.57 -0.29 -2.68
N ARG A 47 27.68 -1.38 -1.89
CA ARG A 47 26.55 -1.90 -1.11
C ARG A 47 26.01 -0.82 -0.17
N GLN A 48 26.90 -0.05 0.43
CA GLN A 48 26.52 1.01 1.35
C GLN A 48 25.70 2.09 0.63
N ALA A 49 26.08 2.44 -0.60
CA ALA A 49 25.32 3.41 -1.39
C ALA A 49 23.93 2.89 -1.71
N VAL A 50 23.79 1.60 -2.02
CA VAL A 50 22.49 0.97 -2.25
C VAL A 50 21.64 1.03 -0.98
N ARG A 51 22.22 0.61 0.15
CA ARG A 51 21.54 0.62 1.44
C ARG A 51 21.05 2.01 1.81
N ASP A 52 21.92 3.01 1.66
CA ASP A 52 21.58 4.39 2.01
C ASP A 52 20.43 4.92 1.15
N ALA A 53 20.46 4.65 -0.14
CA ALA A 53 19.41 5.09 -1.04
C ALA A 53 18.06 4.45 -0.69
N ILE A 54 18.06 3.15 -0.43
CA ILE A 54 16.83 2.42 -0.06
C ILE A 54 16.31 2.92 1.28
N THR A 55 17.19 3.12 2.25
CA THR A 55 16.81 3.62 3.57
C THR A 55 16.18 5.01 3.48
N ARG A 56 16.79 5.91 2.73
CA ARG A 56 16.26 7.27 2.55
C ARG A 56 14.94 7.26 1.81
N GLY A 57 14.83 6.45 0.77
CA GLY A 57 13.59 6.31 0.02
C GLY A 57 12.48 5.75 0.88
N SER A 58 12.78 4.71 1.65
CA SER A 58 11.81 4.10 2.57
C SER A 58 11.29 5.11 3.58
N LYS A 59 12.18 5.95 4.10
CA LYS A 59 11.79 6.98 5.05
C LYS A 59 10.82 7.98 4.43
N ILE A 60 11.10 8.42 3.21
CA ILE A 60 10.21 9.33 2.49
C ILE A 60 8.83 8.70 2.30
N LEU A 61 8.79 7.45 1.85
CA LEU A 61 7.53 6.74 1.64
C LEU A 61 6.73 6.61 2.93
N THR A 62 7.39 6.25 4.02
CA THR A 62 6.74 6.14 5.32
C THR A 62 6.18 7.48 5.80
N GLU A 63 6.96 8.54 5.65
CA GLU A 63 6.51 9.88 6.03
C GLU A 63 5.31 10.33 5.20
N MET A 64 5.30 10.02 3.91
CA MET A 64 4.16 10.37 3.06
C MET A 64 2.91 9.61 3.47
N GLU A 65 3.04 8.31 3.77
CA GLU A 65 1.90 7.54 4.24
C GLU A 65 1.39 8.04 5.59
N ASN A 66 2.30 8.41 6.49
CA ASN A 66 1.90 8.96 7.80
C ASN A 66 1.13 10.27 7.65
N LYS A 67 1.44 11.04 6.62
CA LYS A 67 0.76 12.33 6.38
C LYS A 67 -0.51 12.18 5.58
N LEU A 68 -0.51 11.35 4.56
CA LEU A 68 -1.62 11.26 3.61
C LEU A 68 -2.54 10.08 3.84
N GLY A 69 -2.00 8.94 4.30
CA GLY A 69 -2.80 7.77 4.62
C GLY A 69 -3.53 7.13 3.46
N LEU A 70 -3.04 7.29 2.21
CA LEU A 70 -3.74 6.78 1.03
C LEU A 70 -3.78 5.25 0.99
N ALA A 71 -2.68 4.60 1.36
CA ALA A 71 -2.63 3.14 1.36
C ALA A 71 -3.57 2.55 2.43
N ALA A 72 -3.59 3.15 3.62
CA ALA A 72 -4.48 2.73 4.69
C ALA A 72 -5.94 2.95 4.31
N ARG A 73 -6.23 4.08 3.68
CA ARG A 73 -7.58 4.40 3.21
C ARG A 73 -8.07 3.38 2.19
N ASP A 74 -7.24 3.06 1.21
CA ASP A 74 -7.61 2.10 0.18
C ASP A 74 -7.76 0.70 0.74
N ARG A 75 -6.93 0.34 1.71
CA ARG A 75 -7.03 -0.97 2.37
C ARG A 75 -8.36 -1.10 3.12
N LYS A 76 -8.76 -0.05 3.81
CA LYS A 76 -10.04 -0.03 4.51
C LYS A 76 -11.20 -0.11 3.55
N ALA A 77 -11.16 0.66 2.46
CA ALA A 77 -12.18 0.62 1.43
C ALA A 77 -12.28 -0.77 0.79
N ALA A 78 -11.14 -1.38 0.49
CA ALA A 78 -11.11 -2.73 -0.08
C ALA A 78 -11.71 -3.76 0.88
N SER A 79 -11.44 -3.63 2.17
CA SER A 79 -12.00 -4.51 3.19
C SER A 79 -13.53 -4.39 3.25
N LEU A 80 -14.06 -3.17 3.18
CA LEU A 80 -15.50 -2.93 3.19
C LEU A 80 -16.15 -3.49 1.93
N ILE A 81 -15.53 -3.30 0.78
CA ILE A 81 -16.01 -3.84 -0.48
C ILE A 81 -16.03 -5.37 -0.43
N ASN A 82 -14.99 -5.97 0.13
CA ASN A 82 -14.92 -7.42 0.28
C ASN A 82 -16.03 -7.93 1.20
N GLY A 83 -16.32 -7.20 2.27
CA GLY A 83 -17.44 -7.55 3.16
C GLY A 83 -18.78 -7.52 2.45
N ILE A 84 -18.98 -6.52 1.59
CA ILE A 84 -20.19 -6.41 0.79
C ILE A 84 -20.30 -7.58 -0.18
N ARG A 85 -19.20 -7.89 -0.86
CA ARG A 85 -19.15 -9.00 -1.81
C ARG A 85 -19.46 -10.33 -1.11
N CYS A 86 -18.86 -10.57 0.05
CA CYS A 86 -19.11 -11.79 0.81
C CYS A 86 -20.58 -11.91 1.22
N ALA A 87 -21.20 -10.81 1.63
CA ALA A 87 -22.60 -10.82 2.00
C ALA A 87 -23.52 -11.18 0.82
N LEU A 88 -23.16 -10.71 -0.37
CA LEU A 88 -23.92 -11.01 -1.58
C LEU A 88 -23.70 -12.44 -2.06
N GLU A 89 -22.48 -12.94 -1.95
CA GLU A 89 -22.11 -14.26 -2.43
C GLU A 89 -22.46 -15.40 -1.46
N SER A 90 -22.74 -15.08 -0.21
CA SER A 90 -23.05 -16.10 0.79
C SER A 90 -24.28 -16.94 0.42
N GLY A 91 -25.08 -16.45 -0.53
CA GLY A 91 -26.21 -17.20 -1.05
C GLY A 91 -27.27 -17.44 -0.02
N GLU A 92 -27.38 -16.59 0.97
CA GLU A 92 -28.36 -16.72 2.00
C GLU A 92 -29.76 -16.58 1.42
N ASP A 93 -30.67 -17.41 1.96
CA ASP A 93 -32.02 -17.43 1.49
C ASP A 93 -32.77 -16.16 1.84
N ASP A 94 -32.29 -15.40 2.81
CA ASP A 94 -32.94 -14.19 3.27
C ASP A 94 -32.27 -12.93 2.72
N ALA A 95 -32.87 -12.36 1.70
CA ALA A 95 -32.40 -11.14 1.07
C ALA A 95 -32.42 -9.96 2.05
N SER A 96 -33.37 -9.93 2.97
CA SER A 96 -33.47 -8.86 3.96
C SER A 96 -32.25 -8.84 4.88
N GLU A 97 -31.77 -10.01 5.27
CA GLU A 97 -30.62 -10.13 6.13
C GLU A 97 -29.36 -9.70 5.41
N SER A 98 -29.22 -10.07 4.15
CA SER A 98 -28.08 -9.63 3.32
C SER A 98 -28.05 -8.11 3.17
N ILE A 99 -29.20 -7.51 2.92
CA ILE A 99 -29.32 -6.05 2.80
C ILE A 99 -28.96 -5.39 4.11
N ALA A 100 -29.45 -5.92 5.25
CA ALA A 100 -29.15 -5.36 6.56
C ALA A 100 -27.64 -5.40 6.85
N SER A 101 -26.94 -6.44 6.40
CA SER A 101 -25.50 -6.56 6.57
C SER A 101 -24.71 -5.58 5.71
N ILE A 102 -25.22 -5.28 4.53
CA ILE A 102 -24.52 -4.43 3.56
C ILE A 102 -24.66 -2.94 3.86
N LYS A 103 -25.81 -2.50 4.35
CA LYS A 103 -26.07 -1.07 4.60
C LYS A 103 -25.00 -0.37 5.43
N PRO A 104 -24.59 -0.89 6.61
CA PRO A 104 -23.57 -0.19 7.39
C PRO A 104 -22.22 -0.14 6.68
N LEU A 105 -21.90 -1.15 5.86
CA LEU A 105 -20.65 -1.18 5.11
C LEU A 105 -20.64 -0.11 4.03
N LEU A 106 -21.76 0.08 3.35
CA LEU A 106 -21.90 1.14 2.34
C LEU A 106 -21.80 2.51 2.96
N LYS A 107 -22.37 2.68 4.16
CA LYS A 107 -22.28 3.96 4.86
C LYS A 107 -20.84 4.30 5.19
N GLU A 108 -20.09 3.35 5.75
CA GLU A 108 -18.69 3.57 6.07
C GLU A 108 -17.87 3.88 4.82
N LEU A 109 -18.13 3.17 3.73
CA LEU A 109 -17.44 3.39 2.47
C LEU A 109 -17.70 4.80 1.93
N SER A 110 -18.95 5.26 2.00
CA SER A 110 -19.32 6.61 1.62
C SER A 110 -18.59 7.65 2.44
N GLU A 111 -18.46 7.42 3.75
CA GLU A 111 -17.78 8.34 4.64
C GLU A 111 -16.29 8.46 4.32
N ILE A 112 -15.66 7.35 3.92
CA ILE A 112 -14.27 7.34 3.49
C ILE A 112 -14.10 8.24 2.25
N LEU A 113 -14.99 8.08 1.27
CA LEU A 113 -14.92 8.85 0.03
C LEU A 113 -15.21 10.33 0.25
N GLU A 114 -16.02 10.64 1.27
CA GLU A 114 -16.32 12.03 1.61
C GLU A 114 -15.26 12.68 2.49
N GLY A 115 -14.25 11.91 2.87
CA GLY A 115 -13.17 12.41 3.72
C GLY A 115 -13.53 12.55 5.20
N LYS A 116 -14.59 11.92 5.62
CA LYS A 116 -15.06 12.01 7.01
C LYS A 116 -14.40 10.99 7.93
N ASP A 117 -13.73 10.02 7.36
CA ASP A 117 -13.16 8.91 8.11
C ASP A 117 -11.63 8.95 8.11
N GLY A 118 -11.07 9.02 9.29
CA GLY A 118 -9.67 8.73 9.47
C GLY A 118 -8.66 9.76 9.01
N VAL A 119 -9.02 10.96 8.95
CA VAL A 119 -8.00 11.96 8.65
C VAL A 119 -7.60 12.72 9.86
#